data_2ce1d4d94ff76ee25c603556b0563ffc
#
_entry.id   2ce1d4d94ff76ee25c603556b0563ffc
#
_cell.length_a   1.000
_cell.length_b   1.000
_cell.length_c   1.000
_cell.angle_alpha   90.00
_cell.angle_beta   90.00
_cell.angle_gamma   90.00
#
_symmetry.space_group_name_H-M   'P 1'
#
loop_
_entity.id
_entity.type
_entity.pdbx_description
1 polymer ?
#
loop_
_entity_poly.entity_id
_entity_poly.type
_entity_poly.pdbx_seq_one_letter_code
_entity_poly.pdbx_strand_id
1 'polypeptide(L)'
;MGFLAGKRILITGLISNRSIAYGIAKACHREGADLAFTYQNERVRDRIARFADEFGSKAIFPCDVAEDAEIDSVFIELAKHWDGLDGLVHSIAFAPNEAIEGDFLDGISRESFRIAHDVSSYSYAALAKVARPMLLKGNNASLLALT
;
A
#
# COMPACT_ATOMS: atom_id res chain seq x y z
N MET A 1 6.76 22.92 -11.33
CA MET A 1 6.71 21.46 -11.57
C MET A 1 7.42 20.79 -10.41
N GLY A 2 6.77 19.85 -9.76
CA GLY A 2 7.33 19.13 -8.64
C GLY A 2 8.39 18.11 -9.09
N PHE A 3 9.25 17.67 -8.15
CA PHE A 3 10.32 16.72 -8.45
C PHE A 3 9.82 15.29 -8.71
N LEU A 4 8.55 15.00 -8.42
CA LEU A 4 7.88 13.74 -8.75
C LEU A 4 6.98 13.83 -10.00
N ALA A 5 7.07 14.90 -10.77
CA ALA A 5 6.22 15.09 -11.94
C ALA A 5 6.33 13.90 -12.90
N GLY A 6 5.17 13.30 -13.23
CA GLY A 6 5.07 12.13 -14.10
C GLY A 6 5.51 10.80 -13.48
N LYS A 7 5.83 10.77 -12.18
CA LYS A 7 6.09 9.52 -11.44
C LYS A 7 4.77 8.84 -11.09
N ARG A 8 4.71 7.54 -11.30
CA ARG A 8 3.54 6.67 -11.03
C ARG A 8 3.81 5.90 -9.75
N ILE A 9 3.02 6.17 -8.72
CA ILE A 9 3.27 5.67 -7.37
C ILE A 9 2.04 4.93 -6.85
N LEU A 10 2.22 3.67 -6.49
CA LEU A 10 1.22 2.87 -5.78
C LEU A 10 1.42 3.02 -4.28
N ILE A 11 0.38 3.45 -3.57
CA ILE A 11 0.39 3.63 -2.12
C ILE A 11 -0.58 2.63 -1.48
N THR A 12 -0.06 1.84 -0.56
CA THR A 12 -0.83 0.90 0.26
C THR A 12 -1.04 1.45 1.67
N GLY A 13 -2.03 0.93 2.41
CA GLY A 13 -2.23 1.27 3.81
C GLY A 13 -3.00 2.56 4.07
N LEU A 14 -3.61 3.15 3.05
CA LEU A 14 -4.50 4.29 3.24
C LEU A 14 -5.82 3.82 3.87
N ILE A 15 -6.15 4.32 5.05
CA ILE A 15 -7.37 3.97 5.80
C ILE A 15 -8.20 5.21 6.10
N SER A 16 -7.54 6.30 6.47
CA SER A 16 -8.17 7.57 6.83
C SER A 16 -7.24 8.75 6.54
N ASN A 17 -7.73 9.97 6.69
CA ASN A 17 -6.91 11.18 6.61
C ASN A 17 -5.88 11.32 7.75
N ARG A 18 -5.90 10.42 8.73
CA ARG A 18 -4.89 10.31 9.80
C ARG A 18 -3.81 9.28 9.49
N SER A 19 -3.98 8.49 8.43
CA SER A 19 -2.97 7.52 7.99
C SER A 19 -1.70 8.23 7.54
N ILE A 20 -0.54 7.68 7.86
CA ILE A 20 0.74 8.16 7.30
C ILE A 20 0.69 8.09 5.76
N ALA A 21 0.07 7.04 5.21
CA ALA A 21 -0.16 6.90 3.78
C ALA A 21 -0.89 8.10 3.16
N TYR A 22 -1.84 8.71 3.86
CA TYR A 22 -2.52 9.93 3.40
C TYR A 22 -1.57 11.12 3.31
N GLY A 23 -0.72 11.30 4.32
CA GLY A 23 0.32 12.34 4.30
C GLY A 23 1.32 12.15 3.16
N ILE A 24 1.72 10.91 2.90
CA ILE A 24 2.59 10.56 1.78
C ILE A 24 1.90 10.86 0.44
N ALA A 25 0.64 10.45 0.29
CA ALA A 25 -0.14 10.73 -0.92
C ALA A 25 -0.24 12.23 -1.19
N LYS A 26 -0.53 13.01 -0.16
CA LYS A 26 -0.61 14.47 -0.25
C LYS A 26 0.72 15.09 -0.69
N ALA A 27 1.83 14.61 -0.13
CA ALA A 27 3.16 15.08 -0.52
C ALA A 27 3.50 14.70 -1.97
N CYS A 28 3.27 13.45 -2.36
CA CYS A 28 3.53 12.97 -3.72
C CYS A 28 2.67 13.71 -4.76
N HIS A 29 1.38 13.91 -4.45
CA HIS A 29 0.47 14.67 -5.34
C HIS A 29 0.93 16.12 -5.52
N ARG A 30 1.31 16.78 -4.42
CA ARG A 30 1.85 18.15 -4.49
C ARG A 30 3.08 18.24 -5.39
N GLU A 31 3.91 17.21 -5.41
CA GLU A 31 5.12 17.14 -6.24
C GLU A 31 4.86 16.59 -7.64
N GLY A 32 3.60 16.39 -8.01
CA GLY A 32 3.19 16.07 -9.39
C GLY A 32 3.16 14.60 -9.76
N ALA A 33 3.16 13.70 -8.78
CA ALA A 33 3.03 12.27 -9.05
C ALA A 33 1.60 11.86 -9.41
N ASP A 34 1.47 10.86 -10.28
CA ASP A 34 0.25 10.12 -10.51
C ASP A 34 0.14 9.00 -9.47
N LEU A 35 -1.01 8.89 -8.81
CA LEU A 35 -1.19 7.99 -7.68
C LEU A 35 -2.19 6.88 -7.98
N ALA A 36 -1.93 5.70 -7.39
CA ALA A 36 -2.89 4.60 -7.27
C ALA A 36 -2.89 4.10 -5.84
N PHE A 37 -3.98 3.46 -5.41
CA PHE A 37 -4.16 3.03 -4.04
C PHE A 37 -4.69 1.61 -3.96
N THR A 38 -4.37 0.93 -2.85
CA THR A 38 -5.06 -0.30 -2.47
C THR A 38 -5.96 -0.06 -1.26
N TYR A 39 -6.99 -0.88 -1.12
CA TYR A 39 -7.86 -0.93 0.04
C TYR A 39 -8.07 -2.37 0.49
N GLN A 40 -8.19 -2.60 1.80
CA GLN A 40 -8.17 -3.95 2.35
C GLN A 40 -9.43 -4.75 2.03
N ASN A 41 -10.61 -4.11 2.07
CA ASN A 41 -11.89 -4.79 1.86
C ASN A 41 -12.97 -3.81 1.41
N GLU A 42 -14.09 -4.33 0.94
CA GLU A 42 -15.19 -3.54 0.38
C GLU A 42 -15.82 -2.54 1.37
N ARG A 43 -15.72 -2.77 2.68
CA ARG A 43 -16.27 -1.86 3.69
C ARG A 43 -15.61 -0.49 3.67
N VAL A 44 -14.36 -0.42 3.26
CA VAL A 44 -13.60 0.85 3.21
C VAL A 44 -13.47 1.41 1.79
N ARG A 45 -13.93 0.69 0.77
CA ARG A 45 -13.78 1.06 -0.64
C ARG A 45 -14.22 2.48 -0.94
N ASP A 46 -15.44 2.86 -0.55
CA ASP A 46 -15.98 4.20 -0.87
C ASP A 46 -15.22 5.32 -0.17
N ARG A 47 -14.69 5.04 1.02
CA ARG A 47 -13.82 5.97 1.74
C ARG A 47 -12.51 6.18 0.99
N ILE A 48 -11.89 5.10 0.54
CA ILE A 48 -10.63 5.19 -0.21
C ILE A 48 -10.85 5.84 -1.57
N ALA A 49 -11.95 5.56 -2.24
CA ALA A 49 -12.33 6.23 -3.49
C ALA A 49 -12.41 7.75 -3.34
N ARG A 50 -13.01 8.24 -2.25
CA ARG A 50 -13.07 9.69 -1.97
C ARG A 50 -11.68 10.29 -1.77
N PHE A 51 -10.80 9.62 -1.05
CA PHE A 51 -9.41 10.09 -0.90
C PHE A 51 -8.65 10.06 -2.22
N ALA A 52 -8.84 9.01 -3.02
CA ALA A 52 -8.23 8.94 -4.35
C ALA A 52 -8.69 10.10 -5.25
N ASP A 53 -9.98 10.44 -5.20
CA ASP A 53 -10.53 11.58 -5.93
C ASP A 53 -9.89 12.92 -5.52
N GLU A 54 -9.58 13.12 -4.24
CA GLU A 54 -8.86 14.31 -3.77
C GLU A 54 -7.50 14.47 -4.44
N PHE A 55 -6.88 13.36 -4.82
CA PHE A 55 -5.58 13.30 -5.51
C PHE A 55 -5.71 13.09 -7.02
N GLY A 56 -6.91 13.25 -7.57
CA GLY A 56 -7.16 13.10 -9.01
C GLY A 56 -7.03 11.68 -9.53
N SER A 57 -7.06 10.66 -8.66
CA SER A 57 -6.90 9.25 -9.03
C SER A 57 -8.23 8.51 -9.04
N LYS A 58 -8.40 7.64 -10.04
CA LYS A 58 -9.47 6.62 -10.09
C LYS A 58 -8.94 5.20 -9.93
N ALA A 59 -7.62 5.05 -9.81
CA ALA A 59 -6.94 3.76 -9.71
C ALA A 59 -6.91 3.29 -8.26
N ILE A 60 -7.93 2.53 -7.86
CA ILE A 60 -8.03 1.89 -6.55
C ILE A 60 -8.31 0.40 -6.71
N PHE A 61 -7.65 -0.44 -5.93
CA PHE A 61 -7.70 -1.90 -6.08
C PHE A 61 -7.88 -2.57 -4.71
N PRO A 62 -8.75 -3.61 -4.61
CA PRO A 62 -8.85 -4.40 -3.41
C PRO A 62 -7.55 -5.20 -3.20
N CYS A 63 -7.05 -5.26 -1.99
CA CYS A 63 -5.90 -6.06 -1.63
C CYS A 63 -5.84 -6.33 -0.13
N ASP A 64 -6.28 -7.51 0.28
CA ASP A 64 -5.85 -8.08 1.55
C ASP A 64 -4.47 -8.70 1.34
N VAL A 65 -3.45 -8.15 1.97
CA VAL A 65 -2.07 -8.62 1.79
C VAL A 65 -1.79 -9.99 2.40
N ALA A 66 -2.73 -10.56 3.13
CA ALA A 66 -2.69 -11.95 3.57
C ALA A 66 -3.08 -12.95 2.46
N GLU A 67 -3.59 -12.46 1.32
CA GLU A 67 -4.08 -13.26 0.21
C GLU A 67 -3.23 -13.02 -1.05
N ASP A 68 -2.40 -14.00 -1.41
CA ASP A 68 -1.50 -13.90 -2.58
C ASP A 68 -2.23 -13.59 -3.88
N ALA A 69 -3.43 -14.18 -4.07
CA ALA A 69 -4.23 -13.94 -5.26
C ALA A 69 -4.70 -12.47 -5.38
N GLU A 70 -4.95 -11.80 -4.26
CA GLU A 70 -5.30 -10.38 -4.25
C GLU A 70 -4.08 -9.51 -4.57
N ILE A 71 -2.90 -9.87 -4.06
CA ILE A 71 -1.65 -9.20 -4.42
C ILE A 71 -1.40 -9.30 -5.93
N ASP A 72 -1.53 -10.49 -6.51
CA ASP A 72 -1.36 -10.70 -7.95
C ASP A 72 -2.35 -9.85 -8.75
N SER A 73 -3.62 -9.83 -8.32
CA SER A 73 -4.69 -9.09 -8.98
C SER A 73 -4.44 -7.59 -9.04
N VAL A 74 -3.85 -7.00 -7.99
CA VAL A 74 -3.51 -5.56 -7.98
C VAL A 74 -2.66 -5.19 -9.18
N PHE A 75 -1.60 -5.95 -9.46
CA PHE A 75 -0.66 -5.61 -10.52
C PHE A 75 -1.18 -5.97 -11.91
N ILE A 76 -2.06 -6.97 -12.02
CA ILE A 76 -2.80 -7.26 -13.26
C ILE A 76 -3.69 -6.06 -13.61
N GLU A 77 -4.44 -5.55 -12.65
CA GLU A 77 -5.34 -4.41 -12.87
C GLU A 77 -4.56 -3.10 -13.05
N LEU A 78 -3.51 -2.87 -12.27
CA LEU A 78 -2.67 -1.67 -12.39
C LEU A 78 -2.00 -1.57 -13.76
N ALA A 79 -1.61 -2.70 -14.36
CA ALA A 79 -1.02 -2.74 -15.69
C ALA A 79 -1.97 -2.28 -16.80
N LYS A 80 -3.28 -2.22 -16.54
CA LYS A 80 -4.25 -1.63 -17.48
C LYS A 80 -4.24 -0.10 -17.45
N HIS A 81 -3.73 0.50 -16.39
CA HIS A 81 -3.61 1.95 -16.22
C HIS A 81 -2.23 2.48 -16.58
N TRP A 82 -1.17 1.74 -16.21
CA TRP A 82 0.21 2.15 -16.39
C TRP A 82 1.06 1.03 -17.02
N ASP A 83 1.97 1.39 -17.86
CA ASP A 83 2.93 0.46 -18.49
C ASP A 83 4.14 0.15 -17.60
N GLY A 84 4.33 0.93 -16.53
CA GLY A 84 5.40 0.77 -15.54
C GLY A 84 5.04 1.44 -14.23
N LEU A 85 5.86 1.20 -13.20
CA LEU A 85 5.68 1.71 -11.85
C LEU A 85 6.98 2.36 -11.37
N ASP A 86 6.90 3.57 -10.84
CA ASP A 86 8.06 4.34 -10.40
C ASP A 86 8.23 4.35 -8.87
N GLY A 87 7.19 3.99 -8.14
CA GLY A 87 7.24 3.91 -6.69
C GLY A 87 6.20 2.97 -6.10
N LEU A 88 6.59 2.23 -5.06
CA LEU A 88 5.69 1.44 -4.24
C LEU A 88 5.90 1.82 -2.78
N VAL A 89 4.84 2.28 -2.13
CA VAL A 89 4.83 2.65 -0.71
C VAL A 89 4.06 1.60 0.08
N HIS A 90 4.77 0.93 0.98
CA HIS A 90 4.19 -0.01 1.93
C HIS A 90 3.98 0.69 3.28
N SER A 91 2.72 0.98 3.59
CA SER A 91 2.31 1.62 4.84
C SER A 91 1.25 0.75 5.54
N ILE A 92 1.56 -0.53 5.69
CA ILE A 92 0.67 -1.55 6.25
C ILE A 92 1.27 -2.11 7.52
N ALA A 93 0.49 -2.13 8.60
CA ALA A 93 0.82 -2.81 9.82
C ALA A 93 -0.45 -3.32 10.49
N PHE A 94 -0.37 -4.50 11.06
CA PHE A 94 -1.46 -5.11 11.82
C PHE A 94 -0.91 -6.04 12.90
N ALA A 95 -1.54 -6.02 14.05
CA ALA A 95 -1.38 -7.04 15.09
C ALA A 95 -2.75 -7.34 15.70
N PRO A 96 -3.04 -8.60 16.09
CA PRO A 96 -4.24 -8.93 16.83
C PRO A 96 -4.33 -8.17 18.16
N ASN A 97 -5.55 -7.82 18.59
CA ASN A 97 -5.77 -7.03 19.80
C ASN A 97 -5.11 -7.63 21.03
N GLU A 98 -5.17 -8.95 21.19
CA GLU A 98 -4.54 -9.67 22.31
C GLU A 98 -3.02 -9.49 22.37
N ALA A 99 -2.38 -9.16 21.26
CA ALA A 99 -0.94 -8.94 21.20
C ALA A 99 -0.52 -7.50 21.56
N ILE A 100 -1.46 -6.56 21.56
CA ILE A 100 -1.20 -5.12 21.79
C ILE A 100 -1.91 -4.57 23.03
N GLU A 101 -2.81 -5.32 23.64
CA GLU A 101 -3.46 -4.95 24.88
C GLU A 101 -2.64 -5.42 26.09
N GLY A 102 -2.50 -4.53 27.09
CA GLY A 102 -1.80 -4.84 28.34
C GLY A 102 -0.28 -4.97 28.18
N ASP A 103 0.32 -5.86 28.97
CA ASP A 103 1.75 -6.13 28.89
C ASP A 103 2.09 -6.98 27.67
N PHE A 104 3.16 -6.62 26.99
CA PHE A 104 3.60 -7.32 25.77
C PHE A 104 3.88 -8.80 26.00
N LEU A 105 4.53 -9.14 27.11
CA LEU A 105 4.89 -10.54 27.40
C LEU A 105 3.68 -11.39 27.76
N ASP A 106 2.65 -10.79 28.35
CA ASP A 106 1.40 -11.50 28.66
C ASP A 106 0.55 -11.75 27.40
N GLY A 107 0.59 -10.82 26.45
CA GLY A 107 -0.23 -10.87 25.24
C GLY A 107 0.41 -11.61 24.06
N ILE A 108 1.73 -11.85 24.09
CA ILE A 108 2.42 -12.48 22.98
C ILE A 108 2.07 -13.96 22.86
N SER A 109 1.81 -14.40 21.63
CA SER A 109 1.68 -15.81 21.27
C SER A 109 2.35 -16.07 19.93
N ARG A 110 2.66 -17.34 19.65
CA ARG A 110 3.23 -17.73 18.35
C ARG A 110 2.30 -17.32 17.21
N GLU A 111 0.99 -17.50 17.38
CA GLU A 111 0.00 -17.20 16.36
C GLU A 111 -0.15 -15.69 16.15
N SER A 112 -0.25 -14.90 17.22
CA SER A 112 -0.35 -13.45 17.09
C SER A 112 0.91 -12.85 16.47
N PHE A 113 2.09 -13.39 16.82
CA PHE A 113 3.36 -12.98 16.20
C PHE A 113 3.40 -13.33 14.70
N ARG A 114 2.96 -14.55 14.36
CA ARG A 114 2.88 -15.00 12.96
C ARG A 114 1.99 -14.09 12.12
N ILE A 115 0.79 -13.76 12.62
CA ILE A 115 -0.15 -12.88 11.94
C ILE A 115 0.44 -11.47 11.77
N ALA A 116 0.99 -10.90 12.84
CA ALA A 116 1.57 -9.57 12.79
C ALA A 116 2.75 -9.49 11.83
N HIS A 117 3.62 -10.49 11.81
CA HIS A 117 4.77 -10.55 10.92
C HIS A 117 4.35 -10.75 9.45
N ASP A 118 3.39 -11.63 9.21
CA ASP A 118 2.85 -11.90 7.87
C ASP A 118 2.29 -10.64 7.24
N VAL A 119 1.36 -9.98 7.91
CA VAL A 119 0.68 -8.78 7.39
C VAL A 119 1.59 -7.56 7.35
N SER A 120 2.44 -7.36 8.36
CA SER A 120 3.21 -6.13 8.52
C SER A 120 4.58 -6.16 7.84
N SER A 121 5.19 -7.34 7.71
CA SER A 121 6.56 -7.49 7.19
C SER A 121 6.62 -8.26 5.88
N TYR A 122 6.15 -9.51 5.88
CA TYR A 122 6.21 -10.36 4.69
C TYR A 122 5.49 -9.73 3.50
N SER A 123 4.38 -9.06 3.72
CA SER A 123 3.59 -8.40 2.67
C SER A 123 4.39 -7.40 1.84
N TYR A 124 5.39 -6.74 2.43
CA TYR A 124 6.29 -5.85 1.69
C TYR A 124 7.10 -6.60 0.64
N ALA A 125 7.70 -7.71 1.02
CA ALA A 125 8.46 -8.55 0.08
C ALA A 125 7.53 -9.20 -0.96
N ALA A 126 6.34 -9.62 -0.56
CA ALA A 126 5.36 -10.21 -1.46
C ALA A 126 4.88 -9.21 -2.53
N LEU A 127 4.55 -7.99 -2.12
CA LEU A 127 4.19 -6.90 -3.04
C LEU A 127 5.36 -6.56 -3.98
N ALA A 128 6.57 -6.45 -3.46
CA ALA A 128 7.76 -6.15 -4.25
C ALA A 128 8.03 -7.24 -5.31
N LYS A 129 7.85 -8.51 -4.95
CA LYS A 129 8.00 -9.65 -5.86
C LYS A 129 7.06 -9.53 -7.06
N VAL A 130 5.78 -9.27 -6.82
CA VAL A 130 4.78 -9.18 -7.88
C VAL A 130 4.89 -7.87 -8.66
N ALA A 131 5.26 -6.77 -7.99
CA ALA A 131 5.49 -5.47 -8.63
C ALA A 131 6.72 -5.43 -9.54
N ARG A 132 7.67 -6.34 -9.36
CA ARG A 132 8.98 -6.31 -10.02
C ARG A 132 8.93 -6.08 -11.53
N PRO A 133 8.08 -6.77 -12.34
CA PRO A 133 8.05 -6.52 -13.78
C PRO A 133 7.67 -5.07 -14.13
N MET A 134 6.76 -4.45 -13.38
CA MET A 134 6.37 -3.06 -13.60
C MET A 134 7.44 -2.08 -13.09
N LEU A 135 8.09 -2.38 -11.96
CA LEU A 135 9.18 -1.57 -11.42
C LEU A 135 10.38 -1.53 -12.36
N LEU A 136 10.69 -2.63 -13.02
CA LEU A 136 11.77 -2.70 -14.02
C LEU A 136 11.50 -1.84 -15.27
N LYS A 137 10.24 -1.53 -15.55
CA LYS A 137 9.83 -0.62 -16.63
C LYS A 137 9.69 0.82 -16.14
N GLY A 138 9.82 1.06 -14.84
CA GLY A 138 9.78 2.38 -14.26
C GLY A 138 11.04 3.19 -14.52
N ASN A 139 10.95 4.48 -14.29
CA ASN A 139 12.08 5.39 -14.37
C ASN A 139 12.63 5.65 -12.96
N ASN A 140 13.76 5.02 -12.63
CA ASN A 140 14.36 5.12 -11.29
C ASN A 140 13.39 4.69 -10.17
N ALA A 141 12.83 3.50 -10.32
CA ALA A 141 11.82 2.99 -9.40
C ALA A 141 12.35 2.83 -7.98
N SER A 142 11.50 3.14 -7.00
CA SER A 142 11.81 3.05 -5.58
C SER A 142 10.78 2.23 -4.82
N LEU A 143 11.25 1.51 -3.80
CA LEU A 143 10.43 0.82 -2.81
C LEU A 143 10.62 1.50 -1.45
N LEU A 144 9.52 1.78 -0.76
CA LEU A 144 9.52 2.41 0.56
C LEU A 144 8.62 1.63 1.51
N ALA A 145 9.14 1.28 2.67
CA ALA A 145 8.36 0.72 3.77
C ALA A 145 8.43 1.63 4.99
N LEU A 146 7.31 1.68 5.73
CA LEU A 146 7.25 2.29 7.04
C LEU A 146 7.45 1.20 8.10
N THR A 147 8.34 1.43 9.03
CA THR A 147 8.66 0.48 10.12
C THR A 147 8.53 1.16 11.48
#